data_e444854e063c9469ba6566f69b58d038
#
_entry.id   e444854e063c9469ba6566f69b58d038
#
_cell.length_a   1.000
_cell.length_b   1.000
_cell.length_c   1.000
_cell.angle_alpha   90.00
_cell.angle_beta   90.00
_cell.angle_gamma   90.00
#
_symmetry.space_group_name_H-M   'P 1'
#
loop_
_entity.id
_entity.type
_entity.pdbx_description
1 polymer ?
#
loop_
_entity_poly.entity_id
_entity_poly.type
_entity_poly.pdbx_seq_one_letter_code
_entity_poly.pdbx_strand_id
1 'polypeptide(L)'
;MPAPTPAEPVITALPESVGNVVAITVDDGVDSSVVDAYLDFAKDSGVRLTFFVTGTYPSWTDNQAKLAPLVESGQVQLANHTWTHPDLTTLSEGAIIDELTQCENLLRNTYGITGAPFIRPPYGNRNSFTDSACAKMGYTTSTMWYGSFGDSGLLTEDVLLGEAQEWLIAQHIVIGHANFPTVTHLYGQIIDILRERSLMTATLDDVYFGPGHNRRI
;
A
#
# COMPACT_ATOMS: atom_id res chain seq x y z
N MET A 1 4.17 8.66 17.82
CA MET A 1 4.96 7.48 17.42
C MET A 1 6.39 7.66 17.90
N PRO A 2 7.15 6.57 18.14
CA PRO A 2 8.59 6.66 18.44
C PRO A 2 9.38 7.30 17.27
N ALA A 3 10.68 7.51 17.48
CA ALA A 3 11.55 8.00 16.42
C ALA A 3 11.56 7.04 15.22
N PRO A 4 11.63 7.56 13.98
CA PRO A 4 11.67 6.70 12.79
C PRO A 4 12.82 5.70 12.84
N THR A 5 12.56 4.47 12.41
CA THR A 5 13.56 3.41 12.30
C THR A 5 13.83 3.16 10.81
N PRO A 6 15.09 3.07 10.36
CA PRO A 6 15.37 2.73 8.96
C PRO A 6 14.67 1.44 8.56
N ALA A 7 14.10 1.41 7.35
CA ALA A 7 13.46 0.22 6.83
C ALA A 7 14.52 -0.83 6.43
N GLU A 8 14.26 -2.08 6.75
CA GLU A 8 15.04 -3.22 6.27
C GLU A 8 14.81 -3.40 4.75
N PRO A 9 15.74 -4.08 4.04
CA PRO A 9 15.57 -4.35 2.60
C PRO A 9 14.31 -5.14 2.27
N VAL A 10 13.81 -5.93 3.21
CA VAL A 10 12.54 -6.66 3.12
C VAL A 10 11.78 -6.51 4.42
N ILE A 11 10.56 -6.03 4.34
CA ILE A 11 9.69 -5.90 5.51
C ILE A 11 8.42 -6.73 5.31
N THR A 12 8.01 -7.45 6.35
CA THR A 12 6.75 -8.22 6.40
C THR A 12 5.84 -7.74 7.51
N ALA A 13 6.41 -7.06 8.51
CA ALA A 13 5.73 -6.51 9.66
C ALA A 13 6.34 -5.15 10.03
N LEU A 14 5.65 -4.38 10.83
CA LEU A 14 6.17 -3.13 11.40
C LEU A 14 7.10 -3.43 12.59
N PRO A 15 8.05 -2.54 12.92
CA PRO A 15 8.88 -2.68 14.10
C PRO A 15 8.04 -2.70 15.38
N GLU A 16 8.42 -3.52 16.36
CA GLU A 16 7.75 -3.56 17.69
C GLU A 16 7.68 -2.19 18.37
N SER A 17 8.67 -1.34 18.10
CA SER A 17 8.76 0.02 18.66
C SER A 17 7.58 0.92 18.32
N VAL A 18 6.80 0.65 17.26
CA VAL A 18 5.63 1.46 16.91
C VAL A 18 4.44 1.24 17.87
N GLY A 19 4.46 0.18 18.67
CA GLY A 19 3.41 -0.12 19.63
C GLY A 19 2.14 -0.64 18.98
N ASN A 20 0.99 -0.11 19.36
CA ASN A 20 -0.33 -0.61 18.91
C ASN A 20 -0.74 0.00 17.55
N VAL A 21 0.08 -0.24 16.53
CA VAL A 21 -0.08 0.30 15.18
C VAL A 21 -0.19 -0.83 14.17
N VAL A 22 -1.07 -0.69 13.18
CA VAL A 22 -1.21 -1.58 12.01
C VAL A 22 -1.06 -0.78 10.73
N ALA A 23 -0.41 -1.35 9.71
CA ALA A 23 -0.39 -0.78 8.36
C ALA A 23 -1.39 -1.53 7.48
N ILE A 24 -2.43 -0.84 7.03
CA ILE A 24 -3.33 -1.34 5.99
C ILE A 24 -2.76 -0.91 4.66
N THR A 25 -2.39 -1.88 3.84
CA THR A 25 -1.81 -1.67 2.52
C THR A 25 -2.74 -2.25 1.46
N VAL A 26 -2.89 -1.55 0.33
CA VAL A 26 -3.87 -1.90 -0.70
C VAL A 26 -3.19 -1.92 -2.06
N ASP A 27 -3.25 -3.04 -2.75
CA ASP A 27 -2.58 -3.27 -4.02
C ASP A 27 -3.50 -3.02 -5.22
N ASP A 28 -2.87 -2.89 -6.39
CA ASP A 28 -3.43 -2.87 -7.73
C ASP A 28 -4.20 -1.60 -8.11
N GLY A 29 -5.47 -1.51 -7.71
CA GLY A 29 -6.36 -0.44 -8.15
C GLY A 29 -7.12 -0.75 -9.45
N VAL A 30 -7.50 -2.00 -9.68
CA VAL A 30 -8.20 -2.44 -10.90
C VAL A 30 -9.54 -1.73 -11.06
N ASP A 31 -10.29 -1.58 -9.96
CA ASP A 31 -11.62 -0.98 -9.96
C ASP A 31 -11.58 0.45 -9.41
N SER A 32 -11.87 1.43 -10.29
CA SER A 32 -11.86 2.85 -9.93
C SER A 32 -12.89 3.19 -8.84
N SER A 33 -14.02 2.49 -8.79
CA SER A 33 -15.04 2.71 -7.76
C SER A 33 -14.62 2.16 -6.39
N VAL A 34 -13.85 1.09 -6.37
CA VAL A 34 -13.27 0.54 -5.11
C VAL A 34 -12.19 1.47 -4.59
N VAL A 35 -11.32 2.00 -5.47
CA VAL A 35 -10.35 3.02 -5.07
C VAL A 35 -11.08 4.25 -4.50
N ASP A 36 -12.11 4.76 -5.18
CA ASP A 36 -12.90 5.89 -4.71
C ASP A 36 -13.50 5.66 -3.32
N ALA A 37 -14.05 4.47 -3.08
CA ALA A 37 -14.60 4.10 -1.78
C ALA A 37 -13.53 4.01 -0.66
N TYR A 38 -12.33 3.52 -0.97
CA TYR A 38 -11.20 3.56 -0.03
C TYR A 38 -10.80 5.00 0.33
N LEU A 39 -10.88 5.93 -0.62
CA LEU A 39 -10.57 7.33 -0.36
C LEU A 39 -11.62 7.98 0.54
N ASP A 40 -12.91 7.70 0.35
CA ASP A 40 -13.97 8.13 1.26
C ASP A 40 -13.79 7.51 2.64
N PHE A 41 -13.49 6.22 2.71
CA PHE A 41 -13.17 5.54 3.97
C PHE A 41 -12.01 6.22 4.72
N ALA A 42 -10.91 6.49 4.04
CA ALA A 42 -9.77 7.20 4.65
C ALA A 42 -10.19 8.59 5.14
N LYS A 43 -10.84 9.38 4.29
CA LYS A 43 -11.25 10.76 4.58
C LYS A 43 -12.20 10.85 5.76
N ASP A 44 -13.23 9.98 5.80
CA ASP A 44 -14.32 10.09 6.76
C ASP A 44 -13.95 9.49 8.13
N SER A 45 -13.10 8.46 8.16
CA SER A 45 -12.70 7.77 9.39
C SER A 45 -11.38 8.27 9.98
N GLY A 46 -10.54 8.95 9.19
CA GLY A 46 -9.17 9.27 9.57
C GLY A 46 -8.18 8.10 9.47
N VAL A 47 -8.60 6.95 8.94
CA VAL A 47 -7.72 5.81 8.65
C VAL A 47 -6.62 6.22 7.68
N ARG A 48 -5.42 5.72 7.93
CA ARG A 48 -4.23 5.97 7.12
C ARG A 48 -3.91 4.72 6.30
N LEU A 49 -3.66 4.89 4.99
CA LEU A 49 -3.50 3.80 4.03
C LEU A 49 -2.21 3.96 3.22
N THR A 50 -1.62 2.84 2.81
CA THR A 50 -0.59 2.82 1.77
C THR A 50 -1.11 2.06 0.56
N PHE A 51 -1.24 2.72 -0.60
CA PHE A 51 -1.52 2.04 -1.85
C PHE A 51 -0.22 1.67 -2.57
N PHE A 52 -0.16 0.44 -3.06
CA PHE A 52 0.83 -0.02 -4.02
C PHE A 52 0.21 0.01 -5.42
N VAL A 53 0.61 1.02 -6.18
CA VAL A 53 -0.03 1.43 -7.43
C VAL A 53 0.46 0.57 -8.59
N THR A 54 -0.46 -0.17 -9.24
CA THR A 54 -0.22 -0.69 -10.59
C THR A 54 -0.59 0.40 -11.60
N GLY A 55 0.43 0.99 -12.22
CA GLY A 55 0.31 2.28 -12.88
C GLY A 55 -0.56 2.31 -14.13
N THR A 56 -0.82 1.16 -14.78
CA THR A 56 -1.64 1.08 -15.98
C THR A 56 -3.14 1.29 -15.73
N TYR A 57 -3.61 1.15 -14.48
CA TYR A 57 -5.04 1.28 -14.16
C TYR A 57 -5.47 2.73 -14.10
N PRO A 58 -6.59 3.11 -14.77
CA PRO A 58 -7.06 4.49 -14.83
C PRO A 58 -7.54 5.05 -13.48
N SER A 59 -7.84 4.18 -12.51
CA SER A 59 -8.29 4.56 -11.17
C SER A 59 -7.40 5.62 -10.50
N TRP A 60 -6.11 5.60 -10.79
CA TRP A 60 -5.13 6.53 -10.23
C TRP A 60 -5.19 7.93 -10.83
N THR A 61 -5.77 8.08 -12.02
CA THR A 61 -6.04 9.38 -12.65
C THR A 61 -7.51 9.79 -12.52
N ASP A 62 -8.44 8.84 -12.57
CA ASP A 62 -9.88 9.10 -12.42
C ASP A 62 -10.19 9.70 -11.03
N ASN A 63 -9.52 9.20 -10.00
CA ASN A 63 -9.70 9.63 -8.61
C ASN A 63 -8.73 10.74 -8.17
N GLN A 64 -7.95 11.35 -9.08
CA GLN A 64 -6.91 12.32 -8.74
C GLN A 64 -7.42 13.46 -7.86
N ALA A 65 -8.59 14.02 -8.17
CA ALA A 65 -9.14 15.16 -7.44
C ALA A 65 -9.40 14.86 -5.96
N LYS A 66 -9.79 13.61 -5.63
CA LYS A 66 -10.03 13.15 -4.25
C LYS A 66 -8.73 12.66 -3.59
N LEU A 67 -7.89 11.96 -4.34
CA LEU A 67 -6.67 11.34 -3.82
C LEU A 67 -5.56 12.36 -3.53
N ALA A 68 -5.39 13.38 -4.39
CA ALA A 68 -4.28 14.33 -4.24
C ALA A 68 -4.25 15.05 -2.87
N PRO A 69 -5.36 15.56 -2.30
CA PRO A 69 -5.34 16.15 -0.96
C PRO A 69 -4.96 15.16 0.15
N LEU A 70 -5.35 13.89 0.03
CA LEU A 70 -5.02 12.84 1.00
C LEU A 70 -3.54 12.46 0.93
N VAL A 71 -2.97 12.45 -0.26
CA VAL A 71 -1.52 12.27 -0.47
C VAL A 71 -0.76 13.49 0.07
N GLU A 72 -1.23 14.70 -0.22
CA GLU A 72 -0.60 15.94 0.25
C GLU A 72 -0.55 16.02 1.77
N SER A 73 -1.61 15.60 2.46
CA SER A 73 -1.66 15.55 3.93
C SER A 73 -0.83 14.41 4.53
N GLY A 74 -0.34 13.47 3.71
CA GLY A 74 0.32 12.25 4.14
C GLY A 74 -0.64 11.21 4.74
N GLN A 75 -1.95 11.43 4.71
CA GLN A 75 -2.93 10.45 5.20
C GLN A 75 -2.96 9.20 4.33
N VAL A 76 -2.77 9.37 3.02
CA VAL A 76 -2.61 8.29 2.06
C VAL A 76 -1.21 8.37 1.45
N GLN A 77 -0.53 7.24 1.47
CA GLN A 77 0.75 7.05 0.80
C GLN A 77 0.55 6.28 -0.49
N LEU A 78 1.28 6.68 -1.56
CA LEU A 78 1.38 5.90 -2.79
C LEU A 78 2.80 5.33 -2.90
N ALA A 79 2.88 4.04 -3.23
CA ALA A 79 4.11 3.30 -3.46
C ALA A 79 4.00 2.53 -4.79
N ASN A 80 5.08 1.92 -5.25
CA ASN A 80 5.15 1.32 -6.58
C ASN A 80 4.77 -0.17 -6.54
N HIS A 81 3.86 -0.58 -7.46
CA HIS A 81 3.49 -1.97 -7.73
C HIS A 81 3.70 -2.36 -9.20
N THR A 82 4.68 -1.72 -9.84
CA THR A 82 5.00 -1.83 -11.27
C THR A 82 3.98 -1.12 -12.19
N TRP A 83 4.22 -1.17 -13.49
CA TRP A 83 3.32 -0.57 -14.48
C TRP A 83 2.20 -1.52 -14.90
N THR A 84 2.56 -2.75 -15.33
CA THR A 84 1.61 -3.74 -15.89
C THR A 84 1.41 -4.99 -15.02
N HIS A 85 1.96 -5.00 -13.79
CA HIS A 85 1.86 -6.11 -12.85
C HIS A 85 2.46 -7.45 -13.33
N PRO A 86 3.67 -7.48 -13.92
CA PRO A 86 4.32 -8.72 -14.34
C PRO A 86 5.01 -9.42 -13.16
N ASP A 87 5.23 -10.72 -13.27
CA ASP A 87 6.17 -11.43 -12.40
C ASP A 87 7.60 -10.96 -12.70
N LEU A 88 8.18 -10.16 -11.80
CA LEU A 88 9.51 -9.57 -11.96
C LEU A 88 10.61 -10.62 -12.12
N THR A 89 10.42 -11.82 -11.55
CA THR A 89 11.42 -12.90 -11.62
C THR A 89 11.59 -13.47 -13.02
N THR A 90 10.67 -13.17 -13.91
CA THR A 90 10.69 -13.61 -15.32
C THR A 90 11.29 -12.58 -16.27
N LEU A 91 11.58 -11.38 -15.77
CA LEU A 91 12.01 -10.24 -16.58
C LEU A 91 13.53 -10.06 -16.60
N SER A 92 14.02 -9.39 -17.65
CA SER A 92 15.36 -8.84 -17.64
C SER A 92 15.44 -7.61 -16.72
N GLU A 93 16.65 -7.24 -16.30
CA GLU A 93 16.89 -6.04 -15.51
C GLU A 93 16.32 -4.77 -16.18
N GLY A 94 16.55 -4.62 -17.49
CA GLY A 94 16.02 -3.47 -18.22
C GLY A 94 14.50 -3.42 -18.20
N ALA A 95 13.81 -4.56 -18.37
CA ALA A 95 12.36 -4.63 -18.30
C ALA A 95 11.82 -4.31 -16.90
N ILE A 96 12.51 -4.74 -15.83
CA ILE A 96 12.15 -4.36 -14.47
C ILE A 96 12.26 -2.84 -14.28
N ILE A 97 13.37 -2.25 -14.72
CA ILE A 97 13.60 -0.80 -14.66
C ILE A 97 12.53 -0.04 -15.42
N ASP A 98 12.13 -0.52 -16.61
CA ASP A 98 11.08 0.10 -17.43
C ASP A 98 9.71 0.06 -16.72
N GLU A 99 9.34 -1.06 -16.11
CA GLU A 99 8.11 -1.22 -15.33
C GLU A 99 8.05 -0.23 -14.16
N LEU A 100 9.14 -0.13 -13.40
CA LEU A 100 9.23 0.79 -12.27
C LEU A 100 9.23 2.25 -12.70
N THR A 101 9.93 2.57 -13.78
CA THR A 101 10.05 3.95 -14.31
C THR A 101 8.70 4.48 -14.78
N GLN A 102 7.90 3.66 -15.47
CA GLN A 102 6.59 4.08 -15.96
C GLN A 102 5.64 4.38 -14.79
N CYS A 103 5.59 3.51 -13.78
CA CYS A 103 4.80 3.74 -12.59
C CYS A 103 5.29 4.98 -11.80
N GLU A 104 6.61 5.11 -11.60
CA GLU A 104 7.20 6.29 -10.94
C GLU A 104 6.86 7.59 -11.69
N ASN A 105 6.87 7.59 -13.02
CA ASN A 105 6.49 8.74 -13.83
C ASN A 105 5.02 9.13 -13.62
N LEU A 106 4.12 8.16 -13.48
CA LEU A 106 2.72 8.43 -13.11
C LEU A 106 2.66 9.14 -11.75
N LEU A 107 3.33 8.61 -10.72
CA LEU A 107 3.32 9.19 -9.37
C LEU A 107 3.90 10.62 -9.36
N ARG A 108 5.00 10.85 -10.07
CA ARG A 108 5.63 12.17 -10.21
C ARG A 108 4.75 13.17 -10.93
N ASN A 109 4.26 12.79 -12.10
CA ASN A 109 3.55 13.71 -12.98
C ASN A 109 2.13 14.04 -12.45
N THR A 110 1.50 13.08 -11.76
CA THR A 110 0.12 13.22 -11.28
C THR A 110 0.06 13.81 -9.86
N TYR A 111 0.98 13.42 -8.99
CA TYR A 111 0.92 13.74 -7.56
C TYR A 111 2.13 14.51 -7.03
N GLY A 112 3.20 14.68 -7.83
CA GLY A 112 4.42 15.38 -7.42
C GLY A 112 5.21 14.66 -6.32
N ILE A 113 5.12 13.33 -6.26
CA ILE A 113 5.78 12.49 -5.25
C ILE A 113 6.61 11.38 -5.89
N THR A 114 7.44 10.72 -5.10
CA THR A 114 8.10 9.46 -5.46
C THR A 114 7.50 8.28 -4.69
N GLY A 115 7.40 7.10 -5.32
CA GLY A 115 7.04 5.85 -4.67
C GLY A 115 8.18 5.23 -3.85
N ALA A 116 9.44 5.61 -4.15
CA ALA A 116 10.61 5.07 -3.45
C ALA A 116 10.61 5.48 -1.95
N PRO A 117 11.14 4.66 -1.03
CA PRO A 117 11.90 3.45 -1.29
C PRO A 117 11.05 2.17 -1.34
N PHE A 118 9.72 2.25 -1.18
CA PHE A 118 8.87 1.07 -1.05
C PHE A 118 8.37 0.56 -2.39
N ILE A 119 8.57 -0.74 -2.60
CA ILE A 119 7.98 -1.49 -3.70
C ILE A 119 7.27 -2.72 -3.14
N ARG A 120 6.15 -3.10 -3.73
CA ARG A 120 5.59 -4.44 -3.56
C ARG A 120 5.75 -5.19 -4.88
N PRO A 121 6.55 -6.27 -4.91
CA PRO A 121 6.67 -7.10 -6.10
C PRO A 121 5.34 -7.78 -6.43
N PRO A 122 4.85 -7.76 -7.68
CA PRO A 122 3.67 -8.51 -8.09
C PRO A 122 3.73 -9.98 -7.66
N TYR A 123 2.60 -10.51 -7.19
CA TYR A 123 2.46 -11.87 -6.66
C TYR A 123 3.34 -12.18 -5.43
N GLY A 124 4.05 -11.19 -4.87
CA GLY A 124 5.08 -11.40 -3.87
C GLY A 124 6.35 -12.08 -4.41
N ASN A 125 6.47 -12.24 -5.73
CA ASN A 125 7.57 -12.93 -6.38
C ASN A 125 8.80 -12.03 -6.47
N ARG A 126 9.85 -12.42 -5.76
CA ARG A 126 11.12 -11.68 -5.69
C ARG A 126 12.32 -12.61 -5.48
N ASN A 127 13.48 -12.14 -5.86
CA ASN A 127 14.77 -12.76 -5.57
C ASN A 127 15.87 -11.69 -5.52
N SER A 128 17.11 -12.06 -5.20
CA SER A 128 18.22 -11.10 -5.09
C SER A 128 18.50 -10.31 -6.38
N PHE A 129 18.20 -10.88 -7.55
CA PHE A 129 18.35 -10.19 -8.82
C PHE A 129 17.28 -9.10 -8.98
N THR A 130 16.02 -9.42 -8.72
CA THR A 130 14.92 -8.43 -8.79
C THR A 130 15.10 -7.32 -7.77
N ASP A 131 15.50 -7.64 -6.53
CA ASP A 131 15.78 -6.64 -5.50
C ASP A 131 16.93 -5.70 -5.90
N SER A 132 17.99 -6.26 -6.49
CA SER A 132 19.11 -5.46 -6.98
C SER A 132 18.70 -4.51 -8.12
N ALA A 133 17.83 -4.98 -9.05
CA ALA A 133 17.30 -4.15 -10.12
C ALA A 133 16.42 -3.01 -9.56
N CYS A 134 15.52 -3.32 -8.63
CA CYS A 134 14.68 -2.32 -7.95
C CYS A 134 15.53 -1.28 -7.20
N ALA A 135 16.56 -1.71 -6.50
CA ALA A 135 17.44 -0.82 -5.73
C ALA A 135 18.16 0.22 -6.61
N LYS A 136 18.48 -0.10 -7.88
CA LYS A 136 19.05 0.86 -8.84
C LYS A 136 18.13 2.04 -9.13
N MET A 137 16.83 1.86 -8.97
CA MET A 137 15.81 2.90 -9.12
C MET A 137 15.45 3.58 -7.79
N GLY A 138 16.15 3.26 -6.70
CA GLY A 138 15.87 3.79 -5.36
C GLY A 138 14.83 3.00 -4.57
N TYR A 139 14.28 1.92 -5.14
CA TYR A 139 13.34 1.03 -4.45
C TYR A 139 14.12 0.01 -3.62
N THR A 140 14.53 0.40 -2.43
CA THR A 140 15.42 -0.36 -1.56
C THR A 140 14.69 -1.21 -0.52
N THR A 141 13.36 -1.12 -0.45
CA THR A 141 12.55 -1.85 0.52
C THR A 141 11.43 -2.60 -0.19
N SER A 142 11.61 -3.92 -0.33
CA SER A 142 10.55 -4.83 -0.77
C SER A 142 9.55 -5.03 0.37
N THR A 143 8.32 -4.53 0.18
CA THR A 143 7.26 -4.60 1.18
C THR A 143 6.40 -5.83 0.94
N MET A 144 6.53 -6.81 1.81
CA MET A 144 5.68 -7.99 1.89
C MET A 144 4.54 -7.75 2.91
N TRP A 145 3.92 -8.79 3.41
CA TRP A 145 2.83 -8.72 4.39
C TRP A 145 2.91 -9.87 5.38
N TYR A 146 2.28 -9.69 6.52
CA TYR A 146 2.11 -10.73 7.54
C TYR A 146 0.67 -11.18 7.64
N GLY A 147 -0.30 -10.33 7.28
CA GLY A 147 -1.72 -10.64 7.24
C GLY A 147 -2.35 -10.22 5.91
N SER A 148 -3.50 -10.81 5.56
CA SER A 148 -4.18 -10.57 4.29
C SER A 148 -5.69 -10.51 4.48
N PHE A 149 -6.39 -9.64 3.74
CA PHE A 149 -7.84 -9.69 3.60
C PHE A 149 -8.32 -10.81 2.67
N GLY A 150 -7.38 -11.53 2.01
CA GLY A 150 -7.68 -12.62 1.10
C GLY A 150 -8.35 -12.21 -0.22
N ASP A 151 -8.50 -10.91 -0.46
CA ASP A 151 -9.35 -10.28 -1.46
C ASP A 151 -8.69 -10.03 -2.83
N SER A 152 -7.63 -10.77 -3.14
CA SER A 152 -7.09 -10.83 -4.52
C SER A 152 -8.09 -11.43 -5.52
N GLY A 153 -9.10 -12.13 -5.04
CA GLY A 153 -10.27 -12.62 -5.75
C GLY A 153 -11.57 -12.16 -5.07
N LEU A 154 -12.69 -12.37 -5.74
CA LEU A 154 -14.01 -12.05 -5.19
C LEU A 154 -14.33 -12.96 -4.00
N LEU A 155 -14.55 -12.39 -2.83
CA LEU A 155 -14.95 -13.07 -1.60
C LEU A 155 -16.37 -12.68 -1.19
N THR A 156 -16.97 -13.48 -0.28
CA THR A 156 -18.15 -13.04 0.47
C THR A 156 -17.75 -12.11 1.61
N GLU A 157 -18.70 -11.30 2.08
CA GLU A 157 -18.47 -10.38 3.20
C GLU A 157 -18.04 -11.11 4.48
N ASP A 158 -18.67 -12.25 4.80
CA ASP A 158 -18.34 -13.04 5.99
C ASP A 158 -16.90 -13.56 5.97
N VAL A 159 -16.40 -14.01 4.81
CA VAL A 159 -15.03 -14.50 4.66
C VAL A 159 -14.05 -13.33 4.82
N LEU A 160 -14.27 -12.22 4.12
CA LEU A 160 -13.39 -11.06 4.22
C LEU A 160 -13.39 -10.46 5.63
N LEU A 161 -14.55 -10.41 6.30
CA LEU A 161 -14.63 -9.95 7.69
C LEU A 161 -13.85 -10.87 8.64
N GLY A 162 -13.92 -12.19 8.43
CA GLY A 162 -13.12 -13.16 9.18
C GLY A 162 -11.61 -12.91 9.04
N GLU A 163 -11.14 -12.68 7.82
CA GLU A 163 -9.74 -12.32 7.56
C GLU A 163 -9.36 -10.98 8.24
N ALA A 164 -10.22 -9.96 8.14
CA ALA A 164 -9.98 -8.69 8.83
C ALA A 164 -9.89 -8.88 10.35
N GLN A 165 -10.75 -9.71 10.94
CA GLN A 165 -10.70 -10.05 12.37
C GLN A 165 -9.44 -10.84 12.73
N GLU A 166 -8.93 -11.70 11.87
CA GLU A 166 -7.70 -12.45 12.11
C GLU A 166 -6.47 -11.55 12.05
N TRP A 167 -6.37 -10.69 11.04
CA TRP A 167 -5.09 -10.05 10.68
C TRP A 167 -4.94 -8.59 11.10
N LEU A 168 -5.99 -7.85 11.45
CA LEU A 168 -5.86 -6.48 11.97
C LEU A 168 -5.34 -6.51 13.41
N ILE A 169 -4.05 -6.80 13.57
CA ILE A 169 -3.32 -6.90 14.84
C ILE A 169 -2.15 -5.92 14.82
N ALA A 170 -1.70 -5.51 16.02
CA ALA A 170 -0.55 -4.61 16.18
C ALA A 170 0.71 -5.13 15.48
N GLN A 171 1.46 -4.23 14.88
CA GLN A 171 2.67 -4.43 14.07
C GLN A 171 2.48 -5.20 12.76
N HIS A 172 1.28 -5.61 12.40
CA HIS A 172 1.05 -6.25 11.11
C HIS A 172 1.11 -5.24 9.95
N ILE A 173 1.66 -5.69 8.83
CA ILE A 173 1.40 -5.14 7.51
C ILE A 173 0.35 -6.04 6.89
N VAL A 174 -0.85 -5.52 6.70
CA VAL A 174 -2.00 -6.27 6.15
C VAL A 174 -2.18 -5.87 4.69
N ILE A 175 -2.23 -6.87 3.79
CA ILE A 175 -2.50 -6.66 2.38
C ILE A 175 -4.00 -6.78 2.09
N GLY A 176 -4.53 -5.83 1.35
CA GLY A 176 -5.81 -5.89 0.65
C GLY A 176 -5.62 -5.48 -0.81
N HIS A 177 -6.69 -5.52 -1.60
CA HIS A 177 -6.68 -5.16 -3.01
C HIS A 177 -7.85 -4.24 -3.35
N ALA A 178 -7.65 -3.33 -4.29
CA ALA A 178 -8.71 -2.47 -4.80
C ALA A 178 -9.26 -3.00 -6.13
N ASN A 179 -9.65 -4.30 -6.12
CA ASN A 179 -10.05 -5.05 -7.31
C ASN A 179 -11.54 -5.45 -7.30
N PHE A 180 -12.09 -5.68 -6.11
CA PHE A 180 -13.47 -6.15 -5.93
C PHE A 180 -14.20 -5.36 -4.86
N PRO A 181 -15.53 -5.13 -4.99
CA PRO A 181 -16.27 -4.21 -4.14
C PRO A 181 -16.55 -4.74 -2.72
N THR A 182 -16.35 -6.02 -2.43
CA THR A 182 -16.75 -6.64 -1.14
C THR A 182 -16.23 -5.88 0.07
N VAL A 183 -14.97 -5.44 0.04
CA VAL A 183 -14.35 -4.69 1.15
C VAL A 183 -15.08 -3.36 1.44
N THR A 184 -15.68 -2.75 0.43
CA THR A 184 -16.36 -1.45 0.57
C THR A 184 -17.62 -1.53 1.42
N HIS A 185 -18.20 -2.70 1.56
CA HIS A 185 -19.37 -2.96 2.41
C HIS A 185 -19.00 -3.17 3.88
N LEU A 186 -17.71 -3.33 4.20
CA LEU A 186 -17.21 -3.72 5.51
C LEU A 186 -16.43 -2.63 6.26
N TYR A 187 -16.35 -1.42 5.73
CA TYR A 187 -15.56 -0.34 6.34
C TYR A 187 -16.02 -0.01 7.78
N GLY A 188 -17.34 -0.09 8.05
CA GLY A 188 -17.86 0.08 9.40
C GLY A 188 -17.31 -0.98 10.38
N GLN A 189 -17.36 -2.25 9.99
CA GLN A 189 -16.87 -3.37 10.80
C GLN A 189 -15.33 -3.31 10.96
N ILE A 190 -14.60 -2.88 9.92
CA ILE A 190 -13.15 -2.66 10.01
C ILE A 190 -12.83 -1.58 11.05
N ILE A 191 -13.57 -0.47 11.07
CA ILE A 191 -13.42 0.57 12.09
C ILE A 191 -13.72 0.03 13.48
N ASP A 192 -14.76 -0.79 13.63
CA ASP A 192 -15.10 -1.38 14.93
C ASP A 192 -13.97 -2.29 15.45
N ILE A 193 -13.37 -3.13 14.59
CA ILE A 193 -12.20 -3.95 14.94
C ILE A 193 -11.02 -3.07 15.39
N LEU A 194 -10.71 -2.00 14.64
CA LEU A 194 -9.63 -1.08 14.99
C LEU A 194 -9.86 -0.41 16.35
N ARG A 195 -11.08 0.01 16.63
CA ARG A 195 -11.48 0.64 17.91
C ARG A 195 -11.43 -0.35 19.06
N GLU A 196 -12.03 -1.53 18.91
CA GLU A 196 -12.06 -2.57 19.95
C GLU A 196 -10.64 -2.98 20.36
N ARG A 197 -9.71 -3.02 19.39
CA ARG A 197 -8.31 -3.37 19.62
C ARG A 197 -7.44 -2.16 19.97
N SER A 198 -8.02 -0.96 20.00
CA SER A 198 -7.29 0.30 20.19
C SER A 198 -6.12 0.45 19.20
N LEU A 199 -6.27 -0.04 17.97
CA LEU A 199 -5.27 0.02 16.92
C LEU A 199 -5.28 1.40 16.25
N MET A 200 -4.10 1.99 16.10
CA MET A 200 -3.87 3.13 15.22
C MET A 200 -3.43 2.61 13.84
N THR A 201 -3.91 3.24 12.78
CA THR A 201 -3.39 2.98 11.44
C THR A 201 -2.25 3.95 11.10
N ALA A 202 -1.26 3.47 10.35
CA ALA A 202 -0.16 4.29 9.86
C ALA A 202 0.17 3.92 8.41
N THR A 203 0.64 4.90 7.64
CA THR A 203 1.33 4.64 6.39
C THR A 203 2.74 4.09 6.68
N LEU A 204 3.38 3.47 5.70
CA LEU A 204 4.77 3.07 5.84
C LEU A 204 5.67 4.30 6.03
N ASP A 205 5.33 5.42 5.39
CA ASP A 205 6.05 6.67 5.58
C ASP A 205 6.00 7.18 7.01
N ASP A 206 4.84 7.08 7.67
CA ASP A 206 4.71 7.46 9.09
C ASP A 206 5.65 6.66 9.99
N VAL A 207 5.80 5.38 9.68
CA VAL A 207 6.61 4.46 10.49
C VAL A 207 8.11 4.70 10.28
N TYR A 208 8.53 4.86 9.03
CA TYR A 208 9.96 4.87 8.68
C TYR A 208 10.56 6.26 8.50
N PHE A 209 9.74 7.29 8.29
CA PHE A 209 10.20 8.68 8.08
C PHE A 209 9.54 9.70 9.02
N GLY A 210 8.51 9.30 9.74
CA GLY A 210 7.79 10.13 10.70
C GLY A 210 6.40 10.56 10.24
N PRO A 211 5.53 10.90 11.20
CA PRO A 211 4.12 11.18 10.94
C PRO A 211 3.89 12.32 9.95
N GLY A 212 2.99 12.08 8.99
CA GLY A 212 2.65 13.06 7.97
C GLY A 212 3.74 13.31 6.93
N HIS A 213 4.79 12.46 6.91
CA HIS A 213 5.79 12.52 5.86
C HIS A 213 5.14 12.25 4.49
N ASN A 214 5.43 13.10 3.51
CA ASN A 214 5.13 12.86 2.12
C ASN A 214 6.40 13.06 1.30
N ARG A 215 6.62 12.22 0.31
CA ARG A 215 7.85 12.20 -0.50
C ARG A 215 7.71 13.11 -1.70
N ARG A 216 7.47 14.42 -1.47
CA ARG A 216 7.46 15.43 -2.53
C ARG A 216 8.82 15.56 -3.20
N ILE A 217 8.82 15.78 -4.50
CA ILE A 217 9.97 15.98 -5.38
C ILE A 217 9.93 17.38 -5.99
#